data_f3b16abb0db4330161d9517c24ae5c2a
#
_entry.id   f3b16abb0db4330161d9517c24ae5c2a
#
_cell.length_a   1.000
_cell.length_b   1.000
_cell.length_c   1.000
_cell.angle_alpha   90.00
_cell.angle_beta   90.00
_cell.angle_gamma   90.00
#
_symmetry.space_group_name_H-M   'P 1'
#
loop_
_entity.id
_entity.type
_entity.pdbx_description
1 polymer ?
#
loop_
_entity_poly.entity_id
_entity_poly.type
_entity_poly.pdbx_seq_one_letter_code
_entity_poly.pdbx_strand_id
1 'polypeptide(L)'
;MEQRLRIAIQSKGRLYDETMGLLTEAGVKMTSSKRTLLVPSRNFPVELLMLRDDDIPDAVATGTADIGIVGLNEVLEKDKAVEVTAPLGFSRCRLSLAIPQHTDYPGLNWFNGRKIATSYPVILRKYLNDNGINADIHVITGSVEIAPGIGLADAIFDIVSSGSTLVSNNLVEVEKVIESEAVLIQATGRIMPDIKRK
;
A
#
# COMPACT_ATOMS: atom_id res chain seq x y z
N MET A 1 -3.96 -3.77 -33.87
CA MET A 1 -3.98 -4.48 -32.57
C MET A 1 -5.09 -3.85 -31.75
N GLU A 2 -5.98 -4.64 -31.19
CA GLU A 2 -7.08 -4.13 -30.35
C GLU A 2 -6.46 -3.56 -29.05
N GLN A 3 -6.73 -2.28 -28.77
CA GLN A 3 -6.18 -1.62 -27.59
C GLN A 3 -6.83 -2.23 -26.33
N ARG A 4 -6.05 -2.86 -25.48
CA ARG A 4 -6.50 -3.45 -24.21
C ARG A 4 -6.32 -2.46 -23.08
N LEU A 5 -7.27 -2.43 -22.16
CA LEU A 5 -7.11 -1.72 -20.89
C LEU A 5 -6.10 -2.47 -20.03
N ARG A 6 -5.02 -1.84 -19.66
CA ARG A 6 -3.99 -2.42 -18.80
C ARG A 6 -4.23 -2.00 -17.35
N ILE A 7 -4.43 -2.99 -16.49
CA ILE A 7 -4.66 -2.81 -15.06
C ILE A 7 -3.43 -3.31 -14.30
N ALA A 8 -2.73 -2.43 -13.59
CA ALA A 8 -1.65 -2.81 -12.69
C ALA A 8 -2.23 -3.33 -11.37
N ILE A 9 -1.81 -4.52 -10.94
CA ILE A 9 -2.23 -5.15 -9.69
C ILE A 9 -1.04 -5.79 -8.98
N GLN A 10 -1.16 -6.00 -7.67
CA GLN A 10 -0.17 -6.74 -6.90
C GLN A 10 -0.07 -8.20 -7.39
N SER A 11 1.15 -8.74 -7.47
CA SER A 11 1.41 -10.07 -8.05
C SER A 11 1.08 -11.24 -7.12
N LYS A 12 0.90 -11.01 -5.81
CA LYS A 12 0.63 -12.03 -4.78
C LYS A 12 0.12 -11.40 -3.48
N GLY A 13 -0.44 -12.23 -2.60
CA GLY A 13 -0.90 -11.83 -1.27
C GLY A 13 -2.38 -11.44 -1.25
N ARG A 14 -2.85 -10.96 -0.09
CA ARG A 14 -4.28 -10.70 0.17
C ARG A 14 -4.91 -9.75 -0.84
N LEU A 15 -4.24 -8.63 -1.13
CA LEU A 15 -4.72 -7.66 -2.12
C LEU A 15 -4.89 -8.28 -3.51
N TYR A 16 -3.95 -9.16 -3.92
CA TYR A 16 -4.07 -9.92 -5.18
C TYR A 16 -5.31 -10.82 -5.17
N ASP A 17 -5.49 -11.62 -4.11
CA ASP A 17 -6.59 -12.59 -4.03
C ASP A 17 -7.96 -11.88 -4.06
N GLU A 18 -8.11 -10.79 -3.30
CA GLU A 18 -9.34 -9.98 -3.26
C GLU A 18 -9.58 -9.25 -4.60
N THR A 19 -8.53 -8.75 -5.25
CA THR A 19 -8.61 -8.15 -6.60
C THR A 19 -9.06 -9.17 -7.63
N MET A 20 -8.52 -10.38 -7.61
CA MET A 20 -8.93 -11.46 -8.52
C MET A 20 -10.37 -11.89 -8.27
N GLY A 21 -10.82 -11.88 -7.00
CA GLY A 21 -12.22 -12.06 -6.62
C GLY A 21 -13.13 -11.03 -7.27
N LEU A 22 -12.82 -9.75 -7.12
CA LEU A 22 -13.55 -8.63 -7.73
C LEU A 22 -13.66 -8.77 -9.26
N LEU A 23 -12.55 -9.08 -9.93
CA LEU A 23 -12.53 -9.26 -11.39
C LEU A 23 -13.39 -10.46 -11.82
N THR A 24 -13.37 -11.54 -11.04
CA THR A 24 -14.18 -12.73 -11.29
C THR A 24 -15.68 -12.42 -11.13
N GLU A 25 -16.06 -11.71 -10.08
CA GLU A 25 -17.45 -11.25 -9.86
C GLU A 25 -17.93 -10.30 -10.98
N ALA A 26 -17.02 -9.46 -11.49
CA ALA A 26 -17.27 -8.63 -12.67
C ALA A 26 -17.34 -9.43 -14.00
N GLY A 27 -17.17 -10.75 -13.96
CA GLY A 27 -17.23 -11.63 -15.11
C GLY A 27 -15.97 -11.66 -15.98
N VAL A 28 -14.86 -11.08 -15.52
CA VAL A 28 -13.57 -11.08 -16.25
C VAL A 28 -12.88 -12.42 -16.09
N LYS A 29 -12.64 -13.13 -17.20
CA LYS A 29 -11.98 -14.45 -17.22
C LYS A 29 -10.51 -14.30 -17.64
N MET A 30 -9.61 -14.46 -16.72
CA MET A 30 -8.17 -14.37 -16.98
C MET A 30 -7.62 -15.67 -17.63
N THR A 31 -6.56 -15.54 -18.42
CA THR A 31 -5.80 -16.71 -18.88
C THR A 31 -4.95 -17.23 -17.72
N SER A 32 -4.83 -18.57 -17.63
CA SER A 32 -3.89 -19.16 -16.67
C SER A 32 -2.47 -19.02 -17.20
N SER A 33 -1.66 -18.19 -16.56
CA SER A 33 -0.22 -18.09 -16.86
C SER A 33 0.59 -18.02 -15.58
N LYS A 34 1.41 -19.02 -15.34
CA LYS A 34 2.19 -19.16 -14.10
C LYS A 34 3.49 -18.31 -14.06
N ARG A 35 3.90 -17.63 -15.14
CA ARG A 35 5.22 -16.99 -15.25
C ARG A 35 5.25 -15.67 -16.05
N THR A 36 4.11 -15.12 -16.45
CA THR A 36 4.07 -13.87 -17.20
C THR A 36 3.60 -12.72 -16.30
N LEU A 37 4.31 -11.60 -16.37
CA LEU A 37 3.93 -10.37 -15.67
C LEU A 37 2.73 -9.67 -16.34
N LEU A 38 2.43 -10.01 -17.59
CA LEU A 38 1.32 -9.46 -18.35
C LEU A 38 0.36 -10.59 -18.74
N VAL A 39 -0.86 -10.55 -18.18
CA VAL A 39 -1.85 -11.63 -18.31
C VAL A 39 -3.12 -11.10 -18.99
N PRO A 40 -3.42 -11.52 -20.22
CA PRO A 40 -4.62 -11.08 -20.94
C PRO A 40 -5.89 -11.77 -20.43
N SER A 41 -7.00 -11.05 -20.48
CA SER A 41 -8.35 -11.63 -20.34
C SER A 41 -8.77 -12.36 -21.62
N ARG A 42 -9.62 -13.40 -21.45
CA ARG A 42 -10.17 -14.21 -22.55
C ARG A 42 -11.43 -13.59 -23.17
N ASN A 43 -12.14 -12.77 -22.41
CA ASN A 43 -13.51 -12.34 -22.77
C ASN A 43 -13.72 -10.82 -22.72
N PHE A 44 -12.71 -10.05 -22.30
CA PHE A 44 -12.74 -8.60 -22.32
C PHE A 44 -11.43 -8.05 -22.89
N PRO A 45 -11.42 -6.84 -23.47
CA PRO A 45 -10.20 -6.18 -23.93
C PRO A 45 -9.40 -5.62 -22.74
N VAL A 46 -9.03 -6.48 -21.80
CA VAL A 46 -8.32 -6.17 -20.55
C VAL A 46 -7.07 -7.05 -20.46
N GLU A 47 -6.02 -6.52 -19.90
CA GLU A 47 -4.82 -7.27 -19.49
C GLU A 47 -4.35 -6.80 -18.09
N LEU A 48 -3.89 -7.75 -17.27
CA LEU A 48 -3.33 -7.44 -15.95
C LEU A 48 -1.82 -7.36 -16.03
N LEU A 49 -1.26 -6.30 -15.48
CA LEU A 49 0.18 -6.13 -15.25
C LEU A 49 0.48 -6.46 -13.78
N MET A 50 1.21 -7.56 -13.55
CA MET A 50 1.55 -8.06 -12.23
C MET A 50 2.80 -7.36 -11.71
N LEU A 51 2.68 -6.56 -10.66
CA LEU A 51 3.78 -5.78 -10.08
C LEU A 51 3.91 -6.03 -8.57
N ARG A 52 4.92 -5.43 -7.98
CA ARG A 52 4.94 -5.16 -6.53
C ARG A 52 3.97 -4.00 -6.26
N ASP A 53 3.39 -3.98 -5.07
CA ASP A 53 2.46 -2.94 -4.65
C ASP A 53 3.08 -1.54 -4.73
N ASP A 54 4.32 -1.40 -4.30
CA ASP A 54 5.08 -0.15 -4.30
C ASP A 54 5.45 0.39 -5.71
N ASP A 55 5.37 -0.45 -6.75
CA ASP A 55 5.63 -0.07 -8.15
C ASP A 55 4.35 0.38 -8.90
N ILE A 56 3.16 0.05 -8.37
CA ILE A 56 1.89 0.31 -9.06
C ILE A 56 1.62 1.79 -9.27
N PRO A 57 1.80 2.69 -8.28
CA PRO A 57 1.56 4.12 -8.49
C PRO A 57 2.44 4.73 -9.60
N ASP A 58 3.70 4.31 -9.69
CA ASP A 58 4.62 4.77 -10.72
C ASP A 58 4.24 4.26 -12.12
N ALA A 59 3.86 2.98 -12.22
CA ALA A 59 3.41 2.38 -13.48
C ALA A 59 2.16 3.09 -14.04
N VAL A 60 1.26 3.52 -13.17
CA VAL A 60 0.07 4.29 -13.58
C VAL A 60 0.43 5.73 -13.94
N ALA A 61 1.24 6.40 -13.11
CA ALA A 61 1.64 7.79 -13.35
C ALA A 61 2.40 7.97 -14.68
N THR A 62 3.23 6.98 -15.05
CA THR A 62 4.01 6.98 -16.31
C THR A 62 3.22 6.48 -17.52
N GLY A 63 1.99 5.99 -17.34
CA GLY A 63 1.17 5.45 -18.42
C GLY A 63 1.57 4.04 -18.86
N THR A 64 2.44 3.35 -18.13
CA THR A 64 2.76 1.92 -18.33
C THR A 64 1.54 1.06 -18.07
N ALA A 65 0.68 1.45 -17.12
CA ALA A 65 -0.65 0.93 -16.92
C ALA A 65 -1.69 2.06 -17.07
N ASP A 66 -2.92 1.71 -17.47
CA ASP A 66 -4.02 2.65 -17.62
C ASP A 66 -4.64 3.01 -16.28
N ILE A 67 -4.82 2.01 -15.44
CA ILE A 67 -5.33 2.10 -14.07
C ILE A 67 -4.56 1.15 -13.17
N GLY A 68 -4.68 1.34 -11.86
CA GLY A 68 -4.07 0.46 -10.86
C GLY A 68 -5.02 0.13 -9.71
N ILE A 69 -4.86 -1.05 -9.12
CA ILE A 69 -5.49 -1.43 -7.85
C ILE A 69 -4.38 -1.61 -6.83
N VAL A 70 -4.38 -0.77 -5.79
CA VAL A 70 -3.29 -0.67 -4.82
C VAL A 70 -3.83 -0.19 -3.47
N GLY A 71 -3.09 -0.39 -2.39
CA GLY A 71 -3.41 0.19 -1.09
C GLY A 71 -3.27 1.71 -1.09
N LEU A 72 -4.20 2.42 -0.45
CA LEU A 72 -4.13 3.88 -0.30
C LEU A 72 -2.80 4.32 0.36
N ASN A 73 -2.25 3.50 1.26
CA ASN A 73 -0.94 3.74 1.87
C ASN A 73 0.18 3.89 0.84
N GLU A 74 0.19 3.06 -0.21
CA GLU A 74 1.21 3.16 -1.27
C GLU A 74 1.02 4.43 -2.12
N VAL A 75 -0.23 4.82 -2.38
CA VAL A 75 -0.52 6.07 -3.09
C VAL A 75 0.03 7.27 -2.32
N LEU A 76 -0.21 7.32 -1.01
CA LEU A 76 0.25 8.40 -0.15
C LEU A 76 1.77 8.39 0.06
N GLU A 77 2.38 7.21 0.17
CA GLU A 77 3.84 7.08 0.37
C GLU A 77 4.62 7.45 -0.88
N LYS A 78 4.16 7.03 -2.05
CA LYS A 78 4.89 7.25 -3.31
C LYS A 78 4.71 8.65 -3.87
N ASP A 79 3.63 9.36 -3.50
CA ASP A 79 3.33 10.74 -3.90
C ASP A 79 3.52 10.98 -5.42
N LYS A 80 2.97 10.06 -6.23
CA LYS A 80 3.04 10.12 -7.69
C LYS A 80 1.84 10.88 -8.27
N ALA A 81 1.94 11.29 -9.54
CA ALA A 81 0.88 11.99 -10.25
C ALA A 81 -0.29 11.06 -10.61
N VAL A 82 -0.94 10.52 -9.59
CA VAL A 82 -2.13 9.66 -9.69
C VAL A 82 -3.27 10.22 -8.85
N GLU A 83 -4.49 9.88 -9.21
CA GLU A 83 -5.69 10.22 -8.45
C GLU A 83 -6.47 8.96 -8.11
N VAL A 84 -7.06 8.95 -6.92
CA VAL A 84 -7.96 7.89 -6.48
C VAL A 84 -9.33 8.11 -7.11
N THR A 85 -9.76 7.17 -7.93
CA THR A 85 -11.06 7.23 -8.61
C THR A 85 -12.17 6.54 -7.83
N ALA A 86 -11.85 5.49 -7.06
CA ALA A 86 -12.81 4.80 -6.21
C ALA A 86 -12.13 4.03 -5.07
N PRO A 87 -12.70 4.03 -3.85
CA PRO A 87 -12.39 3.04 -2.83
C PRO A 87 -13.05 1.70 -3.20
N LEU A 88 -12.38 0.58 -2.88
CA LEU A 88 -12.85 -0.75 -3.25
C LEU A 88 -13.41 -1.56 -2.08
N GLY A 89 -13.22 -1.10 -0.84
CA GLY A 89 -13.83 -1.65 0.37
C GLY A 89 -13.20 -2.94 0.91
N PHE A 90 -12.04 -3.36 0.39
CA PHE A 90 -11.33 -4.55 0.84
C PHE A 90 -9.84 -4.25 1.14
N SER A 91 -9.10 -5.24 1.61
CA SER A 91 -7.69 -5.13 2.06
C SER A 91 -7.48 -4.01 3.09
N ARG A 92 -8.45 -3.80 3.97
CA ARG A 92 -8.39 -2.76 5.00
C ARG A 92 -7.26 -3.03 5.98
N CYS A 93 -6.54 -1.96 6.29
CA CYS A 93 -5.47 -1.92 7.28
C CYS A 93 -5.32 -0.50 7.82
N ARG A 94 -4.37 -0.30 8.71
CA ARG A 94 -3.98 1.03 9.19
C ARG A 94 -2.47 1.12 9.28
N LEU A 95 -1.92 2.31 9.19
CA LEU A 95 -0.52 2.57 9.54
C LEU A 95 -0.49 3.22 10.91
N SER A 96 0.34 2.66 11.78
CA SER A 96 0.35 3.04 13.19
C SER A 96 1.78 3.08 13.73
N LEU A 97 1.98 3.95 14.73
CA LEU A 97 3.16 3.92 15.58
C LEU A 97 2.99 2.86 16.66
N ALA A 98 4.02 2.06 16.84
CA ALA A 98 4.09 1.04 17.88
C ALA A 98 5.43 1.10 18.62
N ILE A 99 5.40 0.78 19.90
CA ILE A 99 6.53 0.83 20.83
C ILE A 99 6.68 -0.50 21.55
N PRO A 100 7.84 -0.81 22.18
CA PRO A 100 7.97 -2.00 23.02
C PRO A 100 6.92 -2.05 24.13
N GLN A 101 6.35 -3.23 24.36
CA GLN A 101 5.47 -3.48 25.52
C GLN A 101 6.17 -3.06 26.81
N HIS A 102 5.39 -2.62 27.80
CA HIS A 102 5.88 -2.14 29.09
C HIS A 102 6.65 -0.79 29.06
N THR A 103 6.69 -0.12 27.91
CA THR A 103 7.15 1.25 27.81
C THR A 103 6.08 2.19 28.36
N ASP A 104 6.47 3.09 29.27
CA ASP A 104 5.58 4.17 29.69
C ASP A 104 5.40 5.15 28.53
N TYR A 105 4.14 5.30 28.07
CA TYR A 105 3.78 6.15 26.94
C TYR A 105 2.87 7.28 27.38
N PRO A 106 3.43 8.47 27.68
CA PRO A 106 2.64 9.63 28.11
C PRO A 106 1.98 10.39 26.95
N GLY A 107 2.20 9.98 25.70
CA GLY A 107 1.68 10.62 24.48
C GLY A 107 2.75 10.93 23.44
N LEU A 108 2.37 11.60 22.36
CA LEU A 108 3.18 11.81 21.14
C LEU A 108 4.57 12.42 21.40
N ASN A 109 4.70 13.29 22.41
CA ASN A 109 5.99 13.89 22.77
C ASN A 109 7.07 12.86 23.18
N TRP A 110 6.66 11.63 23.48
CA TRP A 110 7.58 10.53 23.76
C TRP A 110 8.52 10.25 22.58
N PHE A 111 8.08 10.49 21.35
CA PHE A 111 8.90 10.24 20.15
C PHE A 111 9.99 11.28 19.91
N ASN A 112 9.98 12.45 20.57
CA ASN A 112 11.04 13.45 20.40
C ASN A 112 12.42 12.90 20.73
N GLY A 113 13.37 13.06 19.79
CA GLY A 113 14.74 12.57 19.92
C GLY A 113 14.91 11.05 19.79
N ARG A 114 13.84 10.31 19.47
CA ARG A 114 13.86 8.86 19.31
C ARG A 114 13.95 8.45 17.85
N LYS A 115 14.41 7.24 17.63
CA LYS A 115 14.52 6.63 16.29
C LYS A 115 13.31 5.75 16.01
N ILE A 116 12.67 5.97 14.87
CA ILE A 116 11.50 5.22 14.41
C ILE A 116 11.86 4.48 13.12
N ALA A 117 11.79 3.15 13.13
CA ALA A 117 11.99 2.34 11.94
C ALA A 117 10.69 2.25 11.12
N THR A 118 10.80 2.35 9.78
CA THR A 118 9.63 2.32 8.90
C THR A 118 9.99 2.00 7.45
N SER A 119 9.04 1.41 6.72
CA SER A 119 9.02 1.35 5.25
C SER A 119 8.21 2.49 4.62
N TYR A 120 7.62 3.39 5.45
CA TYR A 120 6.74 4.48 5.04
C TYR A 120 7.25 5.85 5.53
N PRO A 121 8.46 6.27 5.11
CA PRO A 121 9.09 7.49 5.61
C PRO A 121 8.36 8.78 5.22
N VAL A 122 7.68 8.82 4.06
CA VAL A 122 6.99 10.04 3.60
C VAL A 122 5.77 10.32 4.46
N ILE A 123 4.92 9.31 4.67
CA ILE A 123 3.72 9.41 5.53
C ILE A 123 4.14 9.75 6.96
N LEU A 124 5.13 9.04 7.50
CA LEU A 124 5.62 9.27 8.87
C LEU A 124 6.16 10.70 9.04
N ARG A 125 6.99 11.17 8.12
CA ARG A 125 7.57 12.52 8.17
C ARG A 125 6.49 13.60 8.19
N LYS A 126 5.46 13.44 7.32
CA LYS A 126 4.34 14.36 7.31
C LYS A 126 3.62 14.37 8.66
N TYR A 127 3.29 13.21 9.21
CA TYR A 127 2.61 13.10 10.49
C TYR A 127 3.41 13.72 11.64
N LEU A 128 4.71 13.45 11.72
CA LEU A 128 5.58 14.02 12.74
C LEU A 128 5.65 15.55 12.64
N ASN A 129 5.80 16.07 11.42
CA ASN A 129 5.85 17.52 11.19
C ASN A 129 4.52 18.21 11.57
N ASP A 130 3.38 17.63 11.16
CA ASP A 130 2.06 18.17 11.45
C ASP A 130 1.78 18.23 12.98
N ASN A 131 2.44 17.37 13.76
CA ASN A 131 2.32 17.30 15.21
C ASN A 131 3.50 17.96 15.98
N GLY A 132 4.46 18.56 15.29
CA GLY A 132 5.59 19.22 15.91
C GLY A 132 6.58 18.27 16.61
N ILE A 133 6.65 17.00 16.18
CA ILE A 133 7.52 15.97 16.74
C ILE A 133 8.82 15.91 15.95
N ASN A 134 9.94 15.98 16.67
CA ASN A 134 11.28 15.82 16.11
C ASN A 134 11.85 14.43 16.44
N ALA A 135 11.66 13.47 15.52
CA ALA A 135 12.18 12.11 15.64
C ALA A 135 13.08 11.76 14.45
N ASP A 136 14.00 10.82 14.67
CA ASP A 136 14.87 10.28 13.62
C ASP A 136 14.16 9.14 12.90
N ILE A 137 14.03 9.24 11.56
CA ILE A 137 13.37 8.23 10.72
C ILE A 137 14.42 7.30 10.15
N HIS A 138 14.38 6.03 10.55
CA HIS A 138 15.24 4.97 10.04
C HIS A 138 14.50 4.12 9.01
N VAL A 139 14.85 4.31 7.73
CA VAL A 139 14.17 3.62 6.63
C VAL A 139 14.73 2.21 6.49
N ILE A 140 13.83 1.21 6.56
CA ILE A 140 14.14 -0.19 6.29
C ILE A 140 13.07 -0.81 5.39
N THR A 141 13.46 -1.79 4.59
CA THR A 141 12.56 -2.51 3.68
C THR A 141 12.26 -3.89 4.22
N GLY A 142 11.05 -4.07 4.76
CA GLY A 142 10.60 -5.34 5.34
C GLY A 142 11.10 -5.61 6.76
N SER A 143 10.39 -6.45 7.48
CA SER A 143 10.68 -6.85 8.88
C SER A 143 10.90 -5.68 9.84
N VAL A 144 10.11 -4.63 9.67
CA VAL A 144 10.18 -3.41 10.50
C VAL A 144 9.95 -3.73 11.98
N GLU A 145 9.08 -4.70 12.26
CA GLU A 145 8.66 -5.13 13.60
C GLU A 145 9.81 -5.66 14.49
N ILE A 146 10.90 -6.13 13.90
CA ILE A 146 12.05 -6.62 14.68
C ILE A 146 12.99 -5.52 15.17
N ALA A 147 12.91 -4.33 14.58
CA ALA A 147 13.88 -3.25 14.79
C ALA A 147 14.08 -2.86 16.28
N PRO A 148 13.01 -2.71 17.09
CA PRO A 148 13.20 -2.40 18.52
C PRO A 148 13.84 -3.54 19.29
N GLY A 149 13.46 -4.79 18.99
CA GLY A 149 14.00 -5.96 19.70
C GLY A 149 15.50 -6.18 19.51
N ILE A 150 16.07 -5.69 18.41
CA ILE A 150 17.51 -5.77 18.11
C ILE A 150 18.26 -4.45 18.36
N GLY A 151 17.60 -3.45 18.95
CA GLY A 151 18.22 -2.16 19.28
C GLY A 151 18.49 -1.24 18.07
N LEU A 152 17.85 -1.48 16.94
CA LEU A 152 18.01 -0.67 15.73
C LEU A 152 17.18 0.62 15.78
N ALA A 153 16.04 0.59 16.47
CA ALA A 153 15.16 1.74 16.67
C ALA A 153 14.46 1.65 18.04
N ASP A 154 13.89 2.77 18.50
CA ASP A 154 13.10 2.83 19.74
C ASP A 154 11.62 2.46 19.49
N ALA A 155 11.15 2.68 18.28
CA ALA A 155 9.77 2.47 17.86
C ALA A 155 9.70 2.07 16.40
N ILE A 156 8.50 1.69 15.96
CA ILE A 156 8.21 1.43 14.55
C ILE A 156 7.00 2.24 14.07
N PHE A 157 6.95 2.46 12.76
CA PHE A 157 5.76 2.90 12.05
C PHE A 157 5.51 1.94 10.89
N ASP A 158 4.43 1.18 10.95
CA ASP A 158 4.19 0.11 9.98
C ASP A 158 2.69 -0.19 9.81
N ILE A 159 2.38 -1.05 8.83
CA ILE A 159 1.04 -1.57 8.58
C ILE A 159 0.61 -2.49 9.72
N VAL A 160 -0.60 -2.22 10.23
CA VAL A 160 -1.28 -3.06 11.21
C VAL A 160 -2.63 -3.51 10.63
N SER A 161 -2.80 -4.82 10.46
CA SER A 161 -4.08 -5.42 10.09
C SER A 161 -4.82 -5.93 11.35
N SER A 162 -4.38 -7.06 11.89
CA SER A 162 -4.95 -7.65 13.12
C SER A 162 -4.19 -7.25 14.39
N GLY A 163 -2.95 -6.79 14.25
CA GLY A 163 -2.05 -6.51 15.38
C GLY A 163 -1.29 -7.73 15.90
N SER A 164 -1.53 -8.93 15.37
CA SER A 164 -0.87 -10.15 15.83
C SER A 164 0.66 -10.10 15.68
N THR A 165 1.17 -9.51 14.58
CA THR A 165 2.60 -9.33 14.35
C THR A 165 3.24 -8.44 15.42
N LEU A 166 2.56 -7.37 15.85
CA LEU A 166 3.05 -6.50 16.92
C LEU A 166 3.19 -7.28 18.23
N VAL A 167 2.13 -8.00 18.62
CA VAL A 167 2.12 -8.81 19.85
C VAL A 167 3.24 -9.86 19.83
N SER A 168 3.44 -10.56 18.70
CA SER A 168 4.50 -11.57 18.55
C SER A 168 5.91 -11.00 18.67
N ASN A 169 6.09 -9.69 18.44
CA ASN A 169 7.36 -8.98 18.57
C ASN A 169 7.43 -8.11 19.83
N ASN A 170 6.57 -8.35 20.83
CA ASN A 170 6.49 -7.59 22.08
C ASN A 170 6.31 -6.08 21.86
N LEU A 171 5.50 -5.71 20.88
CA LEU A 171 5.14 -4.34 20.57
C LEU A 171 3.68 -4.06 20.91
N VAL A 172 3.37 -2.81 21.20
CA VAL A 172 2.02 -2.30 21.42
C VAL A 172 1.79 -1.09 20.52
N GLU A 173 0.64 -1.08 19.84
CA GLU A 173 0.17 0.04 19.03
C GLU A 173 -0.23 1.20 19.96
N VAL A 174 0.31 2.41 19.71
CA VAL A 174 0.05 3.59 20.54
C VAL A 174 -0.64 4.72 19.78
N GLU A 175 -0.36 4.89 18.50
CA GLU A 175 -0.97 5.94 17.67
C GLU A 175 -1.37 5.37 16.31
N LYS A 176 -2.63 5.53 15.94
CA LYS A 176 -3.12 5.27 14.59
C LYS A 176 -3.00 6.53 13.75
N VAL A 177 -2.22 6.47 12.68
CA VAL A 177 -1.90 7.63 11.84
C VAL A 177 -2.84 7.73 10.64
N ILE A 178 -3.01 6.65 9.87
CA ILE A 178 -3.95 6.61 8.75
C ILE A 178 -4.67 5.26 8.68
N GLU A 179 -5.88 5.27 8.13
CA GLU A 179 -6.58 4.07 7.65
C GLU A 179 -6.35 3.92 6.15
N SER A 180 -6.19 2.68 5.70
CA SER A 180 -5.96 2.34 4.30
C SER A 180 -6.84 1.19 3.88
N GLU A 181 -7.24 1.21 2.61
CA GLU A 181 -7.92 0.13 1.92
C GLU A 181 -7.46 0.06 0.47
N ALA A 182 -7.86 -0.97 -0.25
CA ALA A 182 -7.66 -1.03 -1.68
C ALA A 182 -8.40 0.11 -2.39
N VAL A 183 -7.71 0.78 -3.31
CA VAL A 183 -8.26 1.86 -4.13
C VAL A 183 -7.96 1.63 -5.60
N LEU A 184 -8.86 2.11 -6.45
CA LEU A 184 -8.63 2.23 -7.88
C LEU A 184 -7.98 3.58 -8.16
N ILE A 185 -6.88 3.57 -8.92
CA ILE A 185 -6.13 4.78 -9.28
C ILE A 185 -5.99 4.93 -10.79
N GLN A 186 -5.90 6.16 -11.26
CA GLN A 186 -5.51 6.53 -12.62
C GLN A 186 -4.49 7.67 -12.59
N ALA A 187 -3.81 7.93 -13.72
CA ALA A 187 -2.94 9.09 -13.84
C ALA A 187 -3.75 10.38 -13.77
N THR A 188 -3.25 11.39 -13.05
CA THR A 188 -3.91 12.69 -12.89
C THR A 188 -4.19 13.33 -14.26
N GLY A 189 -5.43 13.77 -14.47
CA GLY A 189 -5.86 14.44 -15.71
C GLY A 189 -6.02 13.51 -16.91
N ARG A 190 -5.95 12.20 -16.73
CA ARG A 190 -6.18 11.24 -17.82
C ARG A 190 -7.67 11.09 -18.10
N ILE A 191 -8.06 11.27 -19.37
CA ILE A 191 -9.39 10.91 -19.86
C ILE A 191 -9.33 9.44 -20.29
N MET A 192 -10.09 8.58 -19.60
CA MET A 192 -10.19 7.17 -19.96
C MET A 192 -10.82 7.03 -21.35
N PRO A 193 -10.24 6.22 -22.23
CA PRO A 193 -10.85 5.96 -23.53
C PRO A 193 -12.21 5.25 -23.35
N ASP A 194 -13.19 5.65 -24.16
CA ASP A 194 -14.50 4.98 -24.21
C ASP A 194 -14.32 3.51 -24.65
N ILE A 195 -14.32 2.60 -23.69
CA ILE A 195 -14.31 1.17 -23.95
C ILE A 195 -15.73 0.79 -24.36
N LYS A 196 -16.04 0.93 -25.66
CA LYS A 196 -17.32 0.48 -26.15
C LYS A 196 -17.47 -1.03 -25.96
N ARG A 197 -18.46 -1.41 -25.16
CA ARG A 197 -18.93 -2.79 -25.12
C ARG A 197 -19.37 -3.17 -26.54
N LYS A 198 -18.73 -4.16 -27.17
CA LYS A 198 -19.21 -4.84 -28.35
C LYS A 198 -20.23 -5.89 -27.95
#